data_0eaa746ccdaee992deb9684ec73f2a35
#
_entry.id   0eaa746ccdaee992deb9684ec73f2a35
#
_cell.length_a   1.000
_cell.length_b   1.000
_cell.length_c   1.000
_cell.angle_alpha   90.00
_cell.angle_beta   90.00
_cell.angle_gamma   90.00
#
_symmetry.space_group_name_H-M   'P 1'
#
loop_
_entity.id
_entity.type
_entity.pdbx_description
1 polymer ?
#
loop_
_entity_poly.entity_id
_entity_poly.type
_entity_poly.pdbx_seq_one_letter_code
_entity_poly.pdbx_strand_id
1 'polypeptide(L)'
;MSDDEKHPFVDEAARKSSTIVTKNSIAIPRDSKKYKKSDRAWNWEKIVDLFFPQEQSPKRNKYAKIFLRELKDEGEIDSEKLNNFGEWGHEKGLSNLKNNILPKLRRIGVIQYEYLEYRGQREGKQGRRKVVKPARSFTSILDSMANGWAAFESAAYQSNE
;
A
#
# COMPACT_ATOMS: atom_id res chain seq x y z
N MET A 1 5.63 32.72 12.45
CA MET A 1 6.30 31.91 11.43
C MET A 1 6.24 30.46 11.88
N SER A 2 5.25 29.74 11.41
CA SER A 2 5.14 28.32 11.68
C SER A 2 6.07 27.59 10.72
N ASP A 3 7.18 27.08 11.25
CA ASP A 3 7.99 26.11 10.55
C ASP A 3 7.11 24.91 10.23
N ASP A 4 6.73 24.77 8.97
CA ASP A 4 6.20 23.54 8.42
C ASP A 4 7.29 22.48 8.59
N GLU A 5 7.29 21.82 9.74
CA GLU A 5 8.06 20.58 9.93
C GLU A 5 7.57 19.61 8.85
N LYS A 6 8.37 19.51 7.79
CA LYS A 6 8.17 18.52 6.74
C LYS A 6 8.23 17.16 7.40
N HIS A 7 7.08 16.57 7.62
CA HIS A 7 7.00 15.19 8.07
C HIS A 7 7.85 14.33 7.13
N PRO A 8 8.90 13.66 7.62
CA PRO A 8 9.88 12.96 6.78
C PRO A 8 9.29 11.81 5.96
N PHE A 9 8.02 11.47 6.21
CA PHE A 9 7.34 10.35 5.57
C PHE A 9 6.33 10.75 4.50
N VAL A 10 6.14 12.06 4.25
CA VAL A 10 5.12 12.52 3.31
C VAL A 10 5.78 13.37 2.25
N ASP A 11 6.07 12.77 1.12
CA ASP A 11 6.41 13.46 -0.11
C ASP A 11 5.28 14.45 -0.48
N GLU A 12 5.64 15.61 -1.02
CA GLU A 12 4.70 16.66 -1.42
C GLU A 12 3.66 16.17 -2.44
N ALA A 13 4.02 15.19 -3.26
CA ALA A 13 3.11 14.49 -4.16
C ALA A 13 2.14 13.56 -3.42
N ALA A 14 2.53 13.01 -2.26
CA ALA A 14 1.65 12.23 -1.39
C ALA A 14 0.64 13.13 -0.66
N ARG A 15 0.97 14.40 -0.41
CA ARG A 15 0.03 15.40 0.14
C ARG A 15 -1.09 15.73 -0.84
N LYS A 16 -0.82 15.75 -2.14
CA LYS A 16 -1.81 16.05 -3.19
C LYS A 16 -2.70 14.86 -3.55
N SER A 17 -2.30 13.64 -3.24
CA SER A 17 -3.11 12.44 -3.47
C SER A 17 -3.65 11.89 -2.16
N SER A 18 -4.75 12.45 -1.70
CA SER A 18 -5.53 11.93 -0.58
C SER A 18 -4.80 10.85 0.22
N THR A 19 -3.84 11.27 0.98
CA THR A 19 -3.43 10.84 2.30
C THR A 19 -3.36 9.35 2.58
N ILE A 20 -2.16 8.97 2.94
CA ILE A 20 -1.90 7.72 3.65
C ILE A 20 -2.73 7.64 4.95
N VAL A 21 -3.00 8.79 5.57
CA VAL A 21 -3.78 8.89 6.81
C VAL A 21 -4.60 10.16 6.79
N THR A 22 -5.83 10.09 6.32
CA THR A 22 -6.85 11.09 6.66
C THR A 22 -7.58 10.65 7.91
N LYS A 23 -8.23 11.59 8.61
CA LYS A 23 -9.14 11.28 9.73
C LYS A 23 -10.15 10.17 9.40
N ASN A 24 -10.41 9.94 8.11
CA ASN A 24 -11.34 8.95 7.58
C ASN A 24 -10.66 7.66 7.09
N SER A 25 -9.33 7.63 6.99
CA SER A 25 -8.57 6.47 6.50
C SER A 25 -8.20 5.49 7.60
N ILE A 26 -8.17 5.96 8.84
CA ILE A 26 -8.07 5.11 10.02
C ILE A 26 -9.46 5.05 10.61
N ALA A 27 -10.34 4.27 10.01
CA ALA A 27 -11.49 3.76 10.70
C ALA A 27 -11.00 2.71 11.72
N ILE A 28 -10.27 3.15 12.73
CA ILE A 28 -10.14 2.35 13.95
C ILE A 28 -11.55 2.36 14.51
N PRO A 29 -12.19 1.20 14.59
CA PRO A 29 -13.55 1.13 15.08
C PRO A 29 -13.58 1.68 16.50
N ARG A 30 -14.30 2.76 16.71
CA ARG A 30 -14.46 3.41 18.02
C ARG A 30 -15.13 2.48 19.03
N ASP A 31 -15.70 1.38 18.59
CA ASP A 31 -16.46 0.45 19.42
C ASP A 31 -15.68 -0.83 19.64
N SER A 32 -14.75 -0.78 20.62
CA SER A 32 -13.93 -1.93 21.01
C SER A 32 -14.76 -3.15 21.51
N LYS A 33 -16.04 -2.95 21.80
CA LYS A 33 -16.94 -4.01 22.28
C LYS A 33 -17.44 -4.92 21.17
N LYS A 34 -17.41 -4.50 19.90
CA LYS A 34 -17.89 -5.28 18.75
C LYS A 34 -16.85 -6.22 18.15
N TYR A 35 -15.57 -6.11 18.52
CA TYR A 35 -14.52 -6.92 17.94
C TYR A 35 -14.20 -8.14 18.82
N LYS A 36 -14.41 -9.31 18.28
CA LYS A 36 -13.87 -10.54 18.84
C LYS A 36 -12.33 -10.45 18.84
N LYS A 37 -11.68 -11.14 19.78
CA LYS A 37 -10.21 -11.14 19.91
C LYS A 37 -9.49 -11.51 18.60
N SER A 38 -10.12 -12.37 17.77
CA SER A 38 -9.68 -12.74 16.42
C SER A 38 -9.73 -11.58 15.41
N ASP A 39 -10.63 -10.62 15.61
CA ASP A 39 -10.79 -9.50 14.68
C ASP A 39 -9.76 -8.37 14.91
N ARG A 40 -9.01 -8.46 16.02
CA ARG A 40 -7.93 -7.53 16.35
C ARG A 40 -6.62 -7.86 15.67
N ALA A 41 -6.48 -9.07 15.15
CA ALA A 41 -5.27 -9.46 14.42
C ALA A 41 -5.22 -8.70 13.08
N TRP A 42 -4.14 -7.96 12.90
CA TRP A 42 -3.86 -7.30 11.63
C TRP A 42 -3.40 -8.32 10.60
N ASN A 43 -4.03 -8.27 9.44
CA ASN A 43 -3.60 -9.00 8.26
C ASN A 43 -3.45 -8.04 7.09
N TRP A 44 -2.87 -8.49 6.00
CA TRP A 44 -2.63 -7.63 4.83
C TRP A 44 -3.93 -7.07 4.23
N GLU A 45 -5.05 -7.77 4.30
CA GLU A 45 -6.34 -7.29 3.78
C GLU A 45 -6.88 -6.12 4.61
N LYS A 46 -6.74 -6.18 5.93
CA LYS A 46 -7.10 -5.06 6.82
C LYS A 46 -6.20 -3.85 6.60
N ILE A 47 -4.92 -4.08 6.30
CA ILE A 47 -3.99 -3.00 5.93
C ILE A 47 -4.44 -2.33 4.62
N VAL A 48 -4.89 -3.11 3.63
CA VAL A 48 -5.44 -2.57 2.39
C VAL A 48 -6.69 -1.71 2.66
N ASP A 49 -7.53 -2.09 3.61
CA ASP A 49 -8.71 -1.31 4.01
C ASP A 49 -8.35 0.08 4.56
N LEU A 50 -7.16 0.26 5.12
CA LEU A 50 -6.67 1.59 5.53
C LEU A 50 -6.36 2.49 4.33
N PHE A 51 -5.81 1.93 3.26
CA PHE A 51 -5.41 2.71 2.08
C PHE A 51 -6.56 2.92 1.10
N PHE A 52 -7.45 1.96 1.01
CA PHE A 52 -8.61 1.96 0.15
C PHE A 52 -9.86 1.58 0.96
N PRO A 53 -10.38 2.49 1.79
CA PRO A 53 -11.56 2.21 2.62
C PRO A 53 -12.73 1.72 1.77
N GLN A 54 -13.39 0.64 2.18
CA GLN A 54 -14.49 0.03 1.41
C GLN A 54 -15.65 0.99 1.21
N GLU A 55 -15.95 1.82 2.22
CA GLU A 55 -17.04 2.79 2.16
C GLU A 55 -16.80 3.90 1.13
N GLN A 56 -15.55 4.33 0.98
CA GLN A 56 -15.18 5.44 0.08
C GLN A 56 -14.81 4.97 -1.32
N SER A 57 -14.21 3.81 -1.43
CA SER A 57 -13.63 3.32 -2.69
C SER A 57 -13.77 1.80 -2.84
N PRO A 58 -15.01 1.25 -2.88
CA PRO A 58 -15.23 -0.20 -2.87
C PRO A 58 -14.56 -0.92 -4.05
N LYS A 59 -14.57 -0.31 -5.23
CA LYS A 59 -13.91 -0.88 -6.43
C LYS A 59 -12.38 -0.91 -6.29
N ARG A 60 -11.79 0.19 -5.80
CA ARG A 60 -10.33 0.24 -5.58
C ARG A 60 -9.88 -0.74 -4.51
N ASN A 61 -10.63 -0.85 -3.42
CA ASN A 61 -10.38 -1.83 -2.38
C ASN A 61 -10.39 -3.26 -2.95
N LYS A 62 -11.45 -3.61 -3.69
CA LYS A 62 -11.57 -4.92 -4.33
C LYS A 62 -10.41 -5.21 -5.27
N TYR A 63 -10.08 -4.29 -6.17
CA TYR A 63 -9.03 -4.51 -7.17
C TYR A 63 -7.64 -4.54 -6.53
N ALA A 64 -7.39 -3.74 -5.51
CA ALA A 64 -6.14 -3.78 -4.75
C ALA A 64 -5.95 -5.13 -4.06
N LYS A 65 -6.99 -5.67 -3.44
CA LYS A 65 -6.95 -7.00 -2.82
C LYS A 65 -6.72 -8.13 -3.82
N ILE A 66 -7.38 -8.08 -4.97
CA ILE A 66 -7.16 -9.06 -6.05
C ILE A 66 -5.69 -9.00 -6.51
N PHE A 67 -5.20 -7.80 -6.81
CA PHE A 67 -3.83 -7.60 -7.27
C PHE A 67 -2.78 -8.07 -6.24
N LEU A 68 -2.94 -7.69 -4.97
CA LEU A 68 -1.98 -8.05 -3.93
C LEU A 68 -2.02 -9.55 -3.58
N ARG A 69 -3.17 -10.20 -3.74
CA ARG A 69 -3.26 -11.65 -3.59
C ARG A 69 -2.46 -12.35 -4.68
N GLU A 70 -2.64 -11.95 -5.91
CA GLU A 70 -1.87 -12.49 -7.03
C GLU A 70 -0.37 -12.23 -6.88
N LEU A 71 0.00 -11.01 -6.48
CA LEU A 71 1.39 -10.66 -6.22
C LEU A 71 2.01 -11.51 -5.09
N LYS A 72 1.22 -11.82 -4.05
CA LYS A 72 1.66 -12.70 -2.96
C LYS A 72 1.90 -14.12 -3.45
N ASP A 73 1.02 -14.63 -4.29
CA ASP A 73 1.07 -16.02 -4.77
C ASP A 73 2.17 -16.22 -5.84
N GLU A 74 2.39 -15.25 -6.70
CA GLU A 74 3.39 -15.28 -7.76
C GLU A 74 4.77 -14.74 -7.36
N GLY A 75 4.84 -13.88 -6.35
CA GLY A 75 6.05 -13.16 -5.93
C GLY A 75 6.39 -11.97 -6.79
N GLU A 76 6.06 -11.98 -8.07
CA GLU A 76 6.23 -10.86 -9.01
C GLU A 76 5.17 -10.89 -10.11
N ILE A 77 4.84 -9.71 -10.64
CA ILE A 77 3.91 -9.55 -11.76
C ILE A 77 4.58 -8.68 -12.82
N ASP A 78 4.75 -9.24 -14.01
CA ASP A 78 5.31 -8.49 -15.14
C ASP A 78 4.27 -7.61 -15.85
N SER A 79 4.77 -6.78 -16.75
CA SER A 79 3.91 -5.85 -17.51
C SER A 79 2.89 -6.55 -18.38
N GLU A 80 3.20 -7.74 -18.92
CA GLU A 80 2.28 -8.51 -19.76
C GLU A 80 1.13 -9.04 -18.92
N LYS A 81 1.44 -9.72 -17.81
CA LYS A 81 0.43 -10.20 -16.86
C LYS A 81 -0.40 -9.04 -16.29
N LEU A 82 0.25 -7.90 -15.98
CA LEU A 82 -0.45 -6.71 -15.52
C LEU A 82 -1.46 -6.19 -16.54
N ASN A 83 -1.09 -6.16 -17.83
CA ASN A 83 -1.98 -5.71 -18.91
C ASN A 83 -3.18 -6.65 -19.08
N ASN A 84 -3.04 -7.91 -18.72
CA ASN A 84 -4.09 -8.91 -18.76
C ASN A 84 -4.92 -8.97 -17.46
N PHE A 85 -4.87 -7.93 -16.63
CA PHE A 85 -5.66 -7.86 -15.39
C PHE A 85 -7.15 -8.08 -15.62
N GLY A 86 -7.67 -7.74 -16.79
CA GLY A 86 -9.05 -8.00 -17.19
C GLY A 86 -9.43 -9.49 -17.19
N GLU A 87 -8.48 -10.37 -17.44
CA GLU A 87 -8.69 -11.81 -17.52
C GLU A 87 -8.61 -12.49 -16.15
N TRP A 88 -7.57 -12.21 -15.37
CA TRP A 88 -7.35 -12.87 -14.09
C TRP A 88 -7.87 -12.09 -12.86
N GLY A 89 -8.14 -10.82 -13.00
CA GLY A 89 -8.58 -9.94 -11.92
C GLY A 89 -10.01 -9.48 -12.08
N HIS A 90 -10.22 -8.45 -12.88
CA HIS A 90 -11.55 -7.90 -13.16
C HIS A 90 -11.58 -7.20 -14.51
N GLU A 91 -12.54 -7.55 -15.35
CA GLU A 91 -12.68 -7.10 -16.74
C GLU A 91 -12.54 -5.58 -16.94
N LYS A 92 -13.12 -4.79 -16.05
CA LYS A 92 -13.10 -3.32 -16.11
C LYS A 92 -12.09 -2.68 -15.14
N GLY A 93 -11.20 -3.47 -14.56
CA GLY A 93 -10.34 -3.02 -13.45
C GLY A 93 -9.00 -2.42 -13.85
N LEU A 94 -8.51 -2.69 -15.06
CA LEU A 94 -7.15 -2.37 -15.48
C LEU A 94 -6.80 -0.87 -15.40
N SER A 95 -7.70 -0.01 -15.88
CA SER A 95 -7.47 1.45 -15.82
C SER A 95 -7.39 1.95 -14.38
N ASN A 96 -8.28 1.47 -13.52
CA ASN A 96 -8.28 1.84 -12.11
C ASN A 96 -7.03 1.30 -11.39
N LEU A 97 -6.61 0.07 -11.71
CA LEU A 97 -5.38 -0.51 -11.18
C LEU A 97 -4.17 0.33 -11.55
N LYS A 98 -3.98 0.64 -12.83
CA LYS A 98 -2.82 1.40 -13.33
C LYS A 98 -2.77 2.85 -12.86
N ASN A 99 -3.90 3.53 -12.85
CA ASN A 99 -3.94 4.98 -12.62
C ASN A 99 -4.13 5.37 -11.16
N ASN A 100 -4.77 4.52 -10.35
CA ASN A 100 -5.14 4.87 -8.97
C ASN A 100 -4.50 3.95 -7.93
N ILE A 101 -4.42 2.65 -8.19
CA ILE A 101 -4.02 1.68 -7.18
C ILE A 101 -2.49 1.52 -7.14
N LEU A 102 -1.87 1.16 -8.27
CA LEU A 102 -0.42 0.94 -8.33
C LEU A 102 0.39 2.17 -7.93
N PRO A 103 0.07 3.40 -8.40
CA PRO A 103 0.80 4.59 -7.95
C PRO A 103 0.70 4.81 -6.45
N LYS A 104 -0.45 4.55 -5.84
CA LYS A 104 -0.63 4.68 -4.40
C LYS A 104 0.15 3.61 -3.62
N LEU A 105 0.05 2.35 -4.01
CA LEU A 105 0.81 1.26 -3.39
C LEU A 105 2.33 1.46 -3.48
N ARG A 106 2.82 1.99 -4.61
CA ARG A 106 4.22 2.34 -4.79
C ARG A 106 4.66 3.46 -3.85
N ARG A 107 3.88 4.54 -3.73
CA ARG A 107 4.19 5.66 -2.82
C ARG A 107 4.25 5.24 -1.37
N ILE A 108 3.34 4.37 -0.95
CA ILE A 108 3.30 3.84 0.41
C ILE A 108 4.48 2.88 0.66
N GLY A 109 5.12 2.39 -0.39
CA GLY A 109 6.22 1.44 -0.28
C GLY A 109 5.77 -0.01 -0.12
N VAL A 110 4.53 -0.33 -0.47
CA VAL A 110 4.01 -1.71 -0.50
C VAL A 110 4.56 -2.48 -1.67
N ILE A 111 4.73 -1.82 -2.81
CA ILE A 111 5.28 -2.38 -4.04
C ILE A 111 6.44 -1.55 -4.56
N GLN A 112 7.28 -2.19 -5.36
CA GLN A 112 8.35 -1.55 -6.12
C GLN A 112 8.34 -2.03 -7.55
N TYR A 113 8.92 -1.22 -8.45
CA TYR A 113 9.14 -1.58 -9.84
C TYR A 113 10.61 -1.93 -10.03
N GLU A 114 10.85 -3.04 -10.71
CA GLU A 114 12.16 -3.47 -11.14
C GLU A 114 12.19 -3.57 -12.67
N TYR A 115 13.27 -3.12 -13.27
CA TYR A 115 13.47 -3.19 -14.71
C TYR A 115 14.52 -4.26 -14.98
N LEU A 116 14.08 -5.39 -15.50
CA LEU A 116 14.94 -6.50 -15.87
C LEU A 116 15.34 -6.37 -17.34
N GLU A 117 16.61 -6.59 -17.62
CA GLU A 117 17.07 -6.71 -19.01
C GLU A 117 16.52 -7.98 -19.64
N TYR A 118 16.10 -7.88 -20.89
CA TYR A 118 15.65 -9.06 -21.64
C TYR A 118 16.83 -10.02 -21.87
N ARG A 119 16.86 -11.14 -21.18
CA ARG A 119 17.73 -12.27 -21.49
C ARG A 119 17.06 -13.15 -22.55
N GLY A 120 16.91 -12.66 -23.75
CA GLY A 120 16.34 -13.45 -24.83
C GLY A 120 16.63 -12.78 -26.15
N GLN A 121 17.31 -13.51 -27.04
CA GLN A 121 17.53 -13.14 -28.43
C GLN A 121 16.19 -13.00 -29.17
N ARG A 122 15.59 -11.83 -29.10
CA ARG A 122 14.75 -11.30 -30.16
C ARG A 122 15.53 -10.17 -30.79
N GLU A 123 16.04 -10.45 -31.95
CA GLU A 123 16.80 -9.50 -32.78
C GLU A 123 16.14 -8.10 -32.75
N GLY A 124 16.92 -7.13 -32.33
CA GLY A 124 16.65 -5.71 -32.55
C GLY A 124 15.84 -4.94 -31.49
N LYS A 125 15.41 -5.52 -30.36
CA LYS A 125 14.74 -4.77 -29.29
C LYS A 125 15.46 -4.93 -27.96
N GLN A 126 16.32 -3.98 -27.65
CA GLN A 126 16.76 -3.71 -26.28
C GLN A 126 15.54 -3.19 -25.49
N GLY A 127 14.75 -4.08 -24.93
CA GLY A 127 13.59 -3.78 -24.11
C GLY A 127 13.84 -4.16 -22.67
N ARG A 128 13.67 -3.21 -21.74
CA ARG A 128 13.62 -3.51 -20.33
C ARG A 128 12.23 -4.03 -19.98
N ARG A 129 12.17 -5.22 -19.37
CA ARG A 129 10.93 -5.77 -18.83
C ARG A 129 10.68 -5.14 -17.47
N LYS A 130 9.55 -4.47 -17.31
CA LYS A 130 9.10 -3.93 -16.03
C LYS A 130 8.38 -5.00 -15.25
N VAL A 131 8.79 -5.18 -13.99
CA VAL A 131 8.21 -6.15 -13.06
C VAL A 131 7.79 -5.43 -11.79
N VAL A 132 6.63 -5.79 -11.27
CA VAL A 132 6.13 -5.32 -9.97
C VAL A 132 6.46 -6.38 -8.93
N LYS A 133 7.09 -5.98 -7.83
CA LYS A 133 7.45 -6.84 -6.71
C LYS A 133 6.98 -6.24 -5.38
N PRO A 134 6.77 -7.05 -4.34
CA PRO A 134 6.62 -6.53 -2.99
C PRO A 134 7.84 -5.71 -2.58
N ALA A 135 7.63 -4.60 -1.88
CA ALA A 135 8.70 -3.77 -1.34
C ALA A 135 8.83 -3.95 0.17
N ARG A 136 10.05 -3.84 0.69
CA ARG A 136 10.34 -3.91 2.13
C ARG A 136 10.17 -2.58 2.85
N SER A 137 10.11 -1.47 2.12
CA SER A 137 10.03 -0.12 2.69
C SER A 137 8.78 0.10 3.53
N PHE A 138 7.67 -0.55 3.19
CA PHE A 138 6.45 -0.47 4.00
C PHE A 138 6.61 -1.09 5.40
N THR A 139 7.28 -2.23 5.52
CA THR A 139 7.60 -2.84 6.82
C THR A 139 8.43 -1.88 7.67
N SER A 140 9.44 -1.25 7.10
CA SER A 140 10.27 -0.27 7.80
C SER A 140 9.47 0.95 8.30
N ILE A 141 8.49 1.39 7.52
CA ILE A 141 7.57 2.47 7.91
C ILE A 141 6.71 2.04 9.10
N LEU A 142 6.13 0.84 9.05
CA LEU A 142 5.31 0.31 10.15
C LEU A 142 6.13 0.15 11.44
N ASP A 143 7.35 -0.36 11.34
CA ASP A 143 8.25 -0.50 12.49
C ASP A 143 8.60 0.87 13.09
N SER A 144 8.88 1.84 12.24
CA SER A 144 9.15 3.22 12.67
C SER A 144 7.94 3.86 13.38
N MET A 145 6.73 3.65 12.84
CA MET A 145 5.49 4.11 13.47
C MET A 145 5.25 3.45 14.81
N ALA A 146 5.46 2.14 14.92
CA ALA A 146 5.30 1.39 16.16
C ALA A 146 6.29 1.87 17.23
N ASN A 147 7.55 2.07 16.86
CA ASN A 147 8.59 2.58 17.75
C ASN A 147 8.30 4.02 18.22
N GLY A 148 7.83 4.88 17.32
CA GLY A 148 7.43 6.24 17.67
C GLY A 148 6.26 6.27 18.65
N TRP A 149 5.28 5.40 18.46
CA TRP A 149 4.15 5.29 19.38
C TRP A 149 4.58 4.73 20.74
N ALA A 150 5.42 3.70 20.79
CA ALA A 150 5.95 3.15 22.04
C ALA A 150 6.74 4.20 22.85
N ALA A 151 7.52 5.04 22.16
CA ALA A 151 8.22 6.15 22.81
C ALA A 151 7.25 7.17 23.43
N PHE A 152 6.17 7.51 22.73
CA PHE A 152 5.11 8.37 23.24
C PHE A 152 4.44 7.78 24.49
N GLU A 153 4.05 6.50 24.45
CA GLU A 153 3.45 5.80 25.58
C GLU A 153 4.37 5.80 26.80
N SER A 154 5.65 5.48 26.61
CA SER A 154 6.64 5.46 27.70
C SER A 154 6.78 6.84 28.34
N ALA A 155 6.82 7.91 27.57
CA ALA A 155 6.89 9.26 28.08
C ALA A 155 5.61 9.66 28.86
N ALA A 156 4.44 9.25 28.37
CA ALA A 156 3.17 9.51 29.02
C ALA A 156 3.03 8.80 30.38
N TYR A 157 3.53 7.57 30.49
CA TYR A 157 3.52 6.84 31.76
C TYR A 157 4.50 7.41 32.79
N GLN A 158 5.69 7.84 32.36
CA GLN A 158 6.66 8.48 33.25
C GLN A 158 6.20 9.83 33.82
N SER A 159 5.35 10.55 33.10
CA SER A 159 4.82 11.85 33.55
C SER A 159 3.73 11.72 34.62
N ASN A 160 3.26 10.51 34.91
CA ASN A 160 2.21 10.24 35.89
C ASN A 160 2.73 9.65 37.21
N GLU A 161 4.06 9.50 37.35
CA GLU A 161 4.75 9.17 38.62
C GLU A 161 5.29 10.43 39.29
#